data_ac2a6a179b3d7a9ec653b67ddef7fe47
#
_entry.id   ac2a6a179b3d7a9ec653b67ddef7fe47
#
_cell.length_a   1.000
_cell.length_b   1.000
_cell.length_c   1.000
_cell.angle_alpha   90.00
_cell.angle_beta   90.00
_cell.angle_gamma   90.00
#
_symmetry.space_group_name_H-M   'P 1'
#
loop_
_entity.id
_entity.type
_entity.pdbx_description
1 polymer ?
#
loop_
_entity_poly.entity_id
_entity_poly.type
_entity_poly.pdbx_seq_one_letter_code
_entity_poly.pdbx_strand_id
1 'polypeptide(L)'
;MVLAMLENKLEKIGLSKAEAKLYLAMIRLGSSTSGPVIKETGLRKSTVYESLNRLLEKGLVSYVIKNNIRFFEAADPDRLIDFIEEQKRELEESKDEIKKIVPDLKSMQSSPKPHAEAHVFLGVEGFKTMRRDVLKHAKGGHLLLGAISREPAVMPHF
;
A
#
# COMPACT_ATOMS: atom_id res chain seq x y z
N MET A 1 11.29 -2.01 -21.71
CA MET A 1 10.72 -3.17 -21.01
C MET A 1 11.31 -3.34 -19.59
N VAL A 2 12.62 -3.34 -19.40
CA VAL A 2 13.26 -3.52 -18.07
C VAL A 2 12.89 -2.42 -17.07
N LEU A 3 12.89 -1.15 -17.46
CA LEU A 3 12.55 -0.03 -16.57
C LEU A 3 11.13 -0.11 -16.02
N ALA A 4 10.14 -0.41 -16.86
CA ALA A 4 8.76 -0.57 -16.41
C ALA A 4 8.58 -1.74 -15.43
N MET A 5 9.35 -2.82 -15.62
CA MET A 5 9.39 -3.93 -14.66
C MET A 5 9.99 -3.51 -13.31
N LEU A 6 11.07 -2.72 -13.33
CA LEU A 6 11.68 -2.20 -12.11
C LEU A 6 10.77 -1.20 -11.39
N GLU A 7 10.13 -0.27 -12.13
CA GLU A 7 9.12 0.64 -11.58
C GLU A 7 8.03 -0.14 -10.84
N ASN A 8 7.42 -1.14 -11.48
CA ASN A 8 6.38 -1.97 -10.85
C ASN A 8 6.85 -2.70 -9.58
N LYS A 9 8.12 -3.13 -9.53
CA LYS A 9 8.67 -3.76 -8.32
C LYS A 9 8.85 -2.75 -7.19
N LEU A 10 9.32 -1.54 -7.51
CA LEU A 10 9.46 -0.45 -6.55
C LEU A 10 8.10 0.04 -6.02
N GLU A 11 7.08 0.07 -6.87
CA GLU A 11 5.70 0.38 -6.43
C GLU A 11 5.17 -0.65 -5.43
N LYS A 12 5.48 -1.93 -5.62
CA LYS A 12 5.05 -3.00 -4.70
C LYS A 12 5.65 -2.90 -3.30
N ILE A 13 6.80 -2.27 -3.16
CA ILE A 13 7.44 -2.04 -1.86
C ILE A 13 7.04 -0.69 -1.22
N GLY A 14 6.04 0.00 -1.78
CA GLY A 14 5.48 1.22 -1.18
C GLY A 14 6.01 2.54 -1.73
N LEU A 15 6.69 2.54 -2.88
CA LEU A 15 6.97 3.76 -3.60
C LEU A 15 5.78 4.14 -4.50
N SER A 16 5.47 5.43 -4.59
CA SER A 16 4.55 5.89 -5.62
C SER A 16 5.19 5.77 -7.00
N LYS A 17 4.38 5.78 -8.05
CA LYS A 17 4.87 5.73 -9.44
C LYS A 17 5.87 6.84 -9.75
N ALA A 18 5.66 8.05 -9.23
CA ALA A 18 6.57 9.17 -9.40
C ALA A 18 7.89 8.94 -8.66
N GLU A 19 7.85 8.43 -7.43
CA GLU A 19 9.03 8.10 -6.63
C GLU A 19 9.86 6.99 -7.30
N ALA A 20 9.21 5.92 -7.76
CA ALA A 20 9.89 4.81 -8.45
C ALA A 20 10.61 5.30 -9.72
N LYS A 21 9.92 6.08 -10.55
CA LYS A 21 10.48 6.67 -11.76
C LYS A 21 11.67 7.59 -11.44
N LEU A 22 11.53 8.43 -10.42
CA LEU A 22 12.55 9.37 -10.01
C LEU A 22 13.77 8.65 -9.43
N TYR A 23 13.58 7.66 -8.57
CA TYR A 23 14.66 6.85 -8.01
C TYR A 23 15.50 6.18 -9.10
N LEU A 24 14.84 5.54 -10.09
CA LEU A 24 15.54 4.90 -11.21
C LEU A 24 16.28 5.92 -12.10
N ALA A 25 15.70 7.11 -12.30
CA ALA A 25 16.40 8.18 -13.01
C ALA A 25 17.68 8.62 -12.26
N MET A 26 17.61 8.73 -10.94
CA MET A 26 18.77 9.11 -10.12
C MET A 26 19.84 8.04 -10.07
N ILE A 27 19.49 6.76 -10.04
CA ILE A 27 20.45 5.65 -10.17
C ILE A 27 21.26 5.79 -11.48
N ARG A 28 20.60 6.20 -12.57
CA ARG A 28 21.26 6.36 -13.88
C ARG A 28 22.10 7.65 -13.99
N LEU A 29 21.58 8.73 -13.42
CA LEU A 29 22.23 10.05 -13.48
C LEU A 29 23.41 10.19 -12.51
N GLY A 30 23.39 9.40 -11.42
CA GLY A 30 24.29 9.64 -10.29
C GLY A 30 23.97 10.96 -9.59
N SER A 31 25.00 11.54 -8.97
CA SER A 31 24.86 12.82 -8.25
C SER A 31 24.50 13.96 -9.21
N SER A 32 23.29 14.53 -9.05
CA SER A 32 22.79 15.56 -9.96
C SER A 32 21.87 16.56 -9.26
N THR A 33 21.69 17.72 -9.87
CA THR A 33 20.71 18.72 -9.42
C THR A 33 19.29 18.32 -9.89
N SER A 34 18.28 19.01 -9.39
CA SER A 34 16.87 18.74 -9.77
C SER A 34 16.57 18.94 -11.26
N GLY A 35 17.29 19.82 -11.96
CA GLY A 35 17.08 20.11 -13.37
C GLY A 35 17.22 18.89 -14.29
N PRO A 36 18.37 18.20 -14.30
CA PRO A 36 18.57 16.96 -15.05
C PRO A 36 17.54 15.89 -14.69
N VAL A 37 17.18 15.75 -13.41
CA VAL A 37 16.18 14.78 -12.95
C VAL A 37 14.79 15.09 -13.52
N ILE A 38 14.38 16.37 -13.55
CA ILE A 38 13.13 16.81 -14.18
C ILE A 38 13.12 16.44 -15.68
N LYS A 39 14.23 16.73 -16.37
CA LYS A 39 14.37 16.45 -17.81
C LYS A 39 14.29 14.95 -18.10
N GLU A 40 15.02 14.14 -17.30
CA GLU A 40 15.09 12.68 -17.45
C GLU A 40 13.72 12.02 -17.19
N THR A 41 13.02 12.46 -16.14
CA THR A 41 11.73 11.86 -15.74
C THR A 41 10.56 12.41 -16.56
N GLY A 42 10.66 13.61 -17.11
CA GLY A 42 9.52 14.31 -17.73
C GLY A 42 8.39 14.65 -16.75
N LEU A 43 8.63 14.55 -15.46
CA LEU A 43 7.65 14.90 -14.42
C LEU A 43 7.59 16.41 -14.23
N ARG A 44 6.45 16.90 -13.73
CA ARG A 44 6.31 18.31 -13.35
C ARG A 44 7.27 18.66 -12.21
N LYS A 45 7.82 19.86 -12.24
CA LYS A 45 8.76 20.36 -11.23
C LYS A 45 8.26 20.15 -9.79
N SER A 46 7.01 20.46 -9.51
CA SER A 46 6.40 20.26 -8.18
C SER A 46 6.42 18.79 -7.75
N THR A 47 6.04 17.90 -8.67
CA THR A 47 6.04 16.45 -8.41
C THR A 47 7.45 15.91 -8.13
N VAL A 48 8.47 16.41 -8.85
CA VAL A 48 9.86 16.01 -8.60
C VAL A 48 10.31 16.42 -7.20
N TYR A 49 10.06 17.69 -6.78
CA TYR A 49 10.46 18.12 -5.44
C TYR A 49 9.70 17.39 -4.33
N GLU A 50 8.42 17.15 -4.51
CA GLU A 50 7.61 16.37 -3.57
C GLU A 50 8.13 14.93 -3.46
N SER A 51 8.40 14.28 -4.59
CA SER A 51 8.96 12.92 -4.60
C SER A 51 10.38 12.85 -4.05
N LEU A 52 11.22 13.86 -4.31
CA LEU A 52 12.55 13.96 -3.69
C LEU A 52 12.46 14.03 -2.17
N ASN A 53 11.58 14.86 -1.62
CA ASN A 53 11.41 14.97 -0.17
C ASN A 53 10.96 13.63 0.43
N ARG A 54 9.99 12.96 -0.18
CA ARG A 54 9.54 11.63 0.28
C ARG A 54 10.63 10.57 0.21
N LEU A 55 11.45 10.59 -0.85
CA LEU A 55 12.57 9.65 -0.97
C LEU A 55 13.69 9.96 0.05
N LEU A 56 13.90 11.24 0.40
CA LEU A 56 14.79 11.65 1.48
C LEU A 56 14.29 11.14 2.84
N GLU A 57 13.00 11.29 3.14
CA GLU A 57 12.36 10.78 4.36
C GLU A 57 12.48 9.25 4.46
N LYS A 58 12.38 8.54 3.32
CA LYS A 58 12.57 7.09 3.24
C LYS A 58 14.04 6.66 3.28
N GLY A 59 14.99 7.60 3.29
CA GLY A 59 16.43 7.31 3.27
C GLY A 59 16.92 6.64 1.98
N LEU A 60 16.13 6.73 0.89
CA LEU A 60 16.47 6.16 -0.43
C LEU A 60 17.22 7.16 -1.33
N VAL A 61 17.24 8.42 -0.93
CA VAL A 61 17.96 9.51 -1.59
C VAL A 61 18.66 10.31 -0.51
N SER A 62 19.82 10.85 -0.84
CA SER A 62 20.55 11.84 -0.04
C SER A 62 20.86 13.07 -0.88
N TYR A 63 21.33 14.14 -0.25
CA TYR A 63 21.87 15.28 -0.97
C TYR A 63 23.08 15.86 -0.28
N VAL A 64 23.95 16.48 -1.07
CA VAL A 64 25.04 17.35 -0.62
C VAL A 64 24.85 18.76 -1.15
N ILE A 65 25.31 19.76 -0.40
CA ILE A 65 25.27 21.15 -0.84
C ILE A 65 26.66 21.53 -1.33
N LYS A 66 26.76 21.92 -2.60
CA LYS A 66 27.98 22.46 -3.23
C LYS A 66 27.63 23.81 -3.85
N ASN A 67 28.39 24.85 -3.48
CA ASN A 67 28.15 26.21 -3.98
C ASN A 67 26.69 26.69 -3.82
N ASN A 68 26.10 26.41 -2.67
CA ASN A 68 24.70 26.72 -2.35
C ASN A 68 23.64 26.01 -3.25
N ILE A 69 24.03 24.95 -3.95
CA ILE A 69 23.17 24.14 -4.81
C ILE A 69 23.10 22.73 -4.23
N ARG A 70 21.88 22.16 -4.17
CA ARG A 70 21.67 20.77 -3.74
C ARG A 70 21.93 19.81 -4.89
N PHE A 71 22.81 18.86 -4.66
CA PHE A 71 23.04 17.71 -5.53
C PHE A 71 22.46 16.49 -4.85
N PHE A 72 21.48 15.89 -5.49
CA PHE A 72 20.79 14.69 -5.01
C PHE A 72 21.45 13.45 -5.60
N GLU A 73 21.45 12.39 -4.81
CA GLU A 73 22.03 11.09 -5.19
C GLU A 73 21.16 9.97 -4.62
N ALA A 74 20.90 8.94 -5.42
CA ALA A 74 20.24 7.75 -4.93
C ALA A 74 21.15 7.03 -3.93
N ALA A 75 20.60 6.56 -2.83
CA ALA A 75 21.32 5.68 -1.91
C ALA A 75 21.66 4.36 -2.59
N ASP A 76 22.59 3.60 -1.99
CA ASP A 76 22.93 2.26 -2.46
C ASP A 76 21.65 1.41 -2.61
N PRO A 77 21.48 0.66 -3.71
CA PRO A 77 20.30 -0.20 -3.91
C PRO A 77 20.02 -1.18 -2.76
N ASP A 78 21.05 -1.62 -2.01
CA ASP A 78 20.86 -2.48 -0.83
C ASP A 78 19.99 -1.80 0.25
N ARG A 79 19.97 -0.48 0.27
CA ARG A 79 19.10 0.32 1.15
C ARG A 79 17.60 0.06 0.94
N LEU A 80 17.20 -0.44 -0.24
CA LEU A 80 15.82 -0.87 -0.49
C LEU A 80 15.43 -2.09 0.37
N ILE A 81 16.39 -2.94 0.69
CA ILE A 81 16.17 -4.10 1.56
C ILE A 81 15.92 -3.62 2.98
N ASP A 82 16.77 -2.72 3.48
CA ASP A 82 16.60 -2.12 4.81
C ASP A 82 15.25 -1.40 4.94
N PHE A 83 14.87 -0.66 3.90
CA PHE A 83 13.58 0.03 3.83
C PHE A 83 12.39 -0.94 3.97
N ILE A 84 12.46 -2.12 3.35
CA ILE A 84 11.42 -3.16 3.48
C ILE A 84 11.39 -3.71 4.92
N GLU A 85 12.53 -3.95 5.53
CA GLU A 85 12.61 -4.46 6.90
C GLU A 85 12.11 -3.42 7.93
N GLU A 86 12.37 -2.13 7.70
CA GLU A 86 11.81 -1.04 8.50
C GLU A 86 10.28 -1.02 8.41
N GLN A 87 9.70 -1.07 7.20
CA GLN A 87 8.25 -1.12 7.01
C GLN A 87 7.62 -2.35 7.68
N LYS A 88 8.27 -3.51 7.58
CA LYS A 88 7.80 -4.74 8.20
C LYS A 88 7.73 -4.60 9.72
N ARG A 89 8.74 -3.99 10.34
CA ARG A 89 8.76 -3.71 11.78
C ARG A 89 7.64 -2.76 12.18
N GLU A 90 7.48 -1.64 11.47
CA GLU A 90 6.41 -0.67 11.74
C GLU A 90 5.00 -1.30 11.61
N LEU A 91 4.83 -2.20 10.65
CA LEU A 91 3.57 -2.90 10.45
C LEU A 91 3.28 -3.91 11.59
N GLU A 92 4.29 -4.61 12.11
CA GLU A 92 4.13 -5.50 13.27
C GLU A 92 3.83 -4.70 14.55
N GLU A 93 4.48 -3.56 14.77
CA GLU A 93 4.17 -2.64 15.88
C GLU A 93 2.72 -2.13 15.79
N SER A 94 2.31 -1.65 14.62
CA SER A 94 0.94 -1.20 14.36
C SER A 94 -0.09 -2.30 14.59
N LYS A 95 0.22 -3.53 14.19
CA LYS A 95 -0.62 -4.71 14.41
C LYS A 95 -0.82 -5.00 15.90
N ASP A 96 0.23 -4.85 16.69
CA ASP A 96 0.15 -5.08 18.14
C ASP A 96 -0.64 -3.96 18.85
N GLU A 97 -0.52 -2.72 18.38
CA GLU A 97 -1.36 -1.61 18.85
C GLU A 97 -2.84 -1.85 18.52
N ILE A 98 -3.14 -2.24 17.28
CA ILE A 98 -4.52 -2.56 16.89
C ILE A 98 -5.11 -3.72 17.70
N LYS A 99 -4.31 -4.74 18.03
CA LYS A 99 -4.78 -5.84 18.91
C LYS A 99 -5.25 -5.34 20.26
N LYS A 100 -4.60 -4.31 20.82
CA LYS A 100 -4.97 -3.72 22.11
C LYS A 100 -6.32 -3.02 22.08
N ILE A 101 -6.65 -2.34 20.98
CA ILE A 101 -7.90 -1.59 20.84
C ILE A 101 -9.08 -2.42 20.30
N VAL A 102 -8.81 -3.60 19.73
CA VAL A 102 -9.87 -4.49 19.20
C VAL A 102 -10.95 -4.84 20.23
N PRO A 103 -10.65 -5.11 21.53
CA PRO A 103 -11.70 -5.35 22.53
C PRO A 103 -12.63 -4.14 22.69
N ASP A 104 -12.08 -2.93 22.72
CA ASP A 104 -12.85 -1.69 22.87
C ASP A 104 -13.75 -1.47 21.66
N LEU A 105 -13.21 -1.63 20.46
CA LEU A 105 -14.00 -1.56 19.23
C LEU A 105 -15.15 -2.58 19.20
N LYS A 106 -14.91 -3.79 19.70
CA LYS A 106 -15.96 -4.82 19.84
C LYS A 106 -17.04 -4.43 20.86
N SER A 107 -16.64 -3.77 21.96
CA SER A 107 -17.61 -3.30 22.96
C SER A 107 -18.49 -2.16 22.44
N MET A 108 -17.97 -1.35 21.51
CA MET A 108 -18.72 -0.28 20.83
C MET A 108 -19.66 -0.82 19.75
N GLN A 109 -19.41 -2.02 19.26
CA GLN A 109 -20.26 -2.67 18.29
C GLN A 109 -21.60 -3.03 18.98
N SER A 110 -22.69 -2.38 18.57
CA SER A 110 -24.01 -2.66 19.11
C SER A 110 -24.30 -4.15 19.01
N SER A 111 -24.77 -4.73 20.12
CA SER A 111 -25.19 -6.14 20.14
C SER A 111 -26.17 -6.39 18.98
N PRO A 112 -25.96 -7.41 18.16
CA PRO A 112 -26.90 -7.70 17.10
C PRO A 112 -28.26 -7.99 17.74
N LYS A 113 -29.24 -7.16 17.43
CA LYS A 113 -30.65 -7.54 17.70
C LYS A 113 -30.87 -8.86 16.96
N PRO A 114 -31.61 -9.81 17.53
CA PRO A 114 -31.88 -11.10 16.88
C PRO A 114 -32.92 -10.89 15.76
N HIS A 115 -32.51 -10.17 14.73
CA HIS A 115 -33.23 -10.10 13.46
C HIS A 115 -32.38 -10.92 12.47
N ALA A 116 -33.06 -11.71 11.66
CA ALA A 116 -32.45 -12.39 10.53
C ALA A 116 -31.90 -11.33 9.57
N GLU A 117 -30.62 -10.97 9.73
CA GLU A 117 -29.93 -10.03 8.86
C GLU A 117 -29.20 -10.81 7.79
N ALA A 118 -29.44 -10.45 6.53
CA ALA A 118 -28.67 -10.99 5.41
C ALA A 118 -27.40 -10.15 5.25
N HIS A 119 -26.24 -10.73 5.55
CA HIS A 119 -24.96 -10.09 5.29
C HIS A 119 -24.51 -10.40 3.86
N VAL A 120 -24.32 -9.35 3.07
CA VAL A 120 -23.79 -9.47 1.70
C VAL A 120 -22.28 -9.26 1.72
N PHE A 121 -21.53 -10.28 1.36
CA PHE A 121 -20.09 -10.23 1.23
C PHE A 121 -19.71 -10.20 -0.25
N LEU A 122 -18.90 -9.24 -0.67
CA LEU A 122 -18.49 -9.06 -2.06
C LEU A 122 -17.00 -9.40 -2.27
N GLY A 123 -16.73 -10.10 -3.37
CA GLY A 123 -15.36 -10.41 -3.77
C GLY A 123 -14.63 -11.44 -2.89
N VAL A 124 -13.36 -11.64 -3.17
CA VAL A 124 -12.51 -12.64 -2.50
C VAL A 124 -12.32 -12.32 -1.01
N GLU A 125 -12.14 -11.06 -0.67
CA GLU A 125 -11.96 -10.65 0.73
C GLU A 125 -13.26 -10.78 1.53
N GLY A 126 -14.40 -10.50 0.92
CA GLY A 126 -15.70 -10.77 1.52
C GLY A 126 -15.93 -12.26 1.79
N PHE A 127 -15.52 -13.12 0.86
CA PHE A 127 -15.55 -14.58 1.05
C PHE A 127 -14.67 -15.06 2.22
N LYS A 128 -13.46 -14.53 2.36
CA LYS A 128 -12.57 -14.85 3.49
C LYS A 128 -13.19 -14.43 4.83
N THR A 129 -13.85 -13.27 4.87
CA THR A 129 -14.53 -12.76 6.06
C THR A 129 -15.71 -13.66 6.43
N MET A 130 -16.55 -13.99 5.46
CA MET A 130 -17.68 -14.91 5.63
C MET A 130 -17.21 -16.27 6.19
N ARG A 131 -16.19 -16.87 5.60
CA ARG A 131 -15.63 -18.15 6.05
C ARG A 131 -15.16 -18.10 7.50
N ARG A 132 -14.53 -17.00 7.91
CA ARG A 132 -14.06 -16.80 9.28
C ARG A 132 -15.20 -16.68 10.27
N ASP A 133 -16.27 -15.97 9.91
CA ASP A 133 -17.47 -15.81 10.74
C ASP A 133 -18.22 -17.12 10.88
N VAL A 134 -18.38 -17.86 9.79
CA VAL A 134 -18.98 -19.19 9.81
C VAL A 134 -18.26 -20.12 10.78
N LEU A 135 -16.92 -20.18 10.70
CA LEU A 135 -16.12 -21.05 11.57
C LEU A 135 -16.18 -20.64 13.05
N LYS A 136 -16.41 -19.36 13.34
CA LYS A 136 -16.58 -18.88 14.74
C LYS A 136 -17.93 -19.20 15.34
N HIS A 137 -18.99 -19.20 14.54
CA HIS A 137 -20.38 -19.30 15.01
C HIS A 137 -21.03 -20.66 14.72
N ALA A 138 -20.32 -21.61 14.11
CA ALA A 138 -20.81 -22.94 13.72
C ALA A 138 -21.10 -23.89 14.91
N LYS A 139 -21.33 -23.39 16.10
CA LYS A 139 -21.78 -24.18 17.24
C LYS A 139 -23.33 -24.24 17.25
N GLY A 140 -23.90 -25.12 16.42
CA GLY A 140 -25.27 -25.61 16.59
C GLY A 140 -26.38 -24.90 15.83
N GLY A 141 -26.11 -24.21 14.72
CA GLY A 141 -27.14 -23.62 13.85
C GLY A 141 -27.05 -24.09 12.40
N HIS A 142 -28.17 -24.19 11.71
CA HIS A 142 -28.21 -24.47 10.28
C HIS A 142 -27.72 -23.25 9.50
N LEU A 143 -26.60 -23.39 8.78
CA LEU A 143 -26.07 -22.38 7.90
C LEU A 143 -26.49 -22.66 6.47
N LEU A 144 -27.27 -21.76 5.86
CA LEU A 144 -27.60 -21.79 4.45
C LEU A 144 -26.54 -21.00 3.69
N LEU A 145 -25.63 -21.69 2.98
CA LEU A 145 -24.64 -21.12 2.10
C LEU A 145 -25.22 -21.01 0.68
N GLY A 146 -25.52 -19.79 0.23
CA GLY A 146 -25.81 -19.49 -1.17
C GLY A 146 -24.60 -18.86 -1.85
N ALA A 147 -23.97 -19.54 -2.83
CA ALA A 147 -22.98 -18.92 -3.70
C ALA A 147 -23.70 -18.39 -4.96
N ILE A 148 -23.70 -17.06 -5.17
CA ILE A 148 -24.17 -16.48 -6.42
C ILE A 148 -22.94 -16.31 -7.32
N SER A 149 -22.85 -17.14 -8.36
CA SER A 149 -21.90 -16.94 -9.45
C SER A 149 -22.35 -15.74 -10.30
N ARG A 150 -21.44 -14.83 -10.56
CA ARG A 150 -21.69 -13.69 -11.46
C ARG A 150 -21.68 -14.15 -12.92
N GLU A 151 -22.86 -14.46 -13.43
CA GLU A 151 -23.20 -14.08 -14.78
C GLU A 151 -24.07 -12.82 -14.72
N PRO A 152 -23.96 -11.89 -15.69
CA PRO A 152 -24.81 -10.70 -15.71
C PRO A 152 -26.19 -11.10 -16.19
N ALA A 153 -26.98 -11.65 -15.31
CA ALA A 153 -28.38 -11.91 -15.57
C ALA A 153 -29.21 -10.76 -14.97
N VAL A 154 -29.78 -10.03 -15.87
CA VAL A 154 -30.91 -9.10 -15.76
C VAL A 154 -31.72 -9.36 -14.48
N MET A 155 -31.71 -8.39 -13.56
CA MET A 155 -32.65 -8.33 -12.46
C MET A 155 -34.05 -8.05 -13.05
N PRO A 156 -35.08 -8.86 -12.79
CA PRO A 156 -36.42 -8.42 -13.02
C PRO A 156 -36.81 -7.40 -11.96
N HIS A 157 -37.29 -6.26 -12.42
CA HIS A 157 -37.87 -5.23 -11.56
C HIS A 157 -39.12 -5.80 -10.83
N PHE A 158 -39.09 -5.70 -9.50
CA PHE A 158 -40.27 -5.67 -8.68
C PHE A 158 -40.52 -4.26 -8.17
#